data_29b051b91af2f347ef98eafcf3f0f308
#
_entry.id   29b051b91af2f347ef98eafcf3f0f308
#
_cell.length_a   1.000
_cell.length_b   1.000
_cell.length_c   1.000
_cell.angle_alpha   90.00
_cell.angle_beta   90.00
_cell.angle_gamma   90.00
#
_symmetry.space_group_name_H-M   'P 1'
#
loop_
_entity.id
_entity.type
_entity.pdbx_description
1 polymer ?
#
loop_
_entity_poly.entity_id
_entity_poly.type
_entity_poly.pdbx_seq_one_letter_code
_entity_poly.pdbx_strand_id
1 'polypeptide(L)'
;MLAISIAAVIIGGRQLALAILMHECAHRALFRSPVLNLHVGRWLCGAPIWSDVERYRTHHLSHHAHAGSDKEPDISLAAGFPVSRASMARKVPCNLLGVTGVRRVVGLLLRGVLTALVRR
;
A
#
# COMPACT_ATOMS: atom_id res chain seq x y z
N MET A 1 -23.78 -11.14 11.07
CA MET A 1 -22.93 -9.93 11.20
C MET A 1 -21.57 -10.26 11.84
N LEU A 2 -21.51 -10.90 13.02
CA LEU A 2 -20.24 -11.24 13.69
C LEU A 2 -19.26 -12.03 12.80
N ALA A 3 -19.73 -13.07 12.10
CA ALA A 3 -18.91 -13.89 11.20
C ALA A 3 -18.27 -13.05 10.07
N ILE A 4 -19.00 -12.09 9.52
CA ILE A 4 -18.49 -11.18 8.47
C ILE A 4 -17.39 -10.29 9.04
N SER A 5 -17.59 -9.77 10.25
CA SER A 5 -16.58 -8.92 10.90
C SER A 5 -15.29 -9.71 11.21
N ILE A 6 -15.43 -10.93 11.70
CA ILE A 6 -14.29 -11.82 11.96
C ILE A 6 -13.57 -12.15 10.65
N ALA A 7 -14.31 -12.52 9.60
CA ALA A 7 -13.74 -12.78 8.27
C ALA A 7 -12.99 -11.58 7.71
N ALA A 8 -13.56 -10.37 7.84
CA ALA A 8 -12.90 -9.14 7.39
C ALA A 8 -11.57 -8.87 8.10
N VAL A 9 -11.51 -9.10 9.42
CA VAL A 9 -10.28 -8.96 10.21
C VAL A 9 -9.23 -9.98 9.77
N ILE A 10 -9.63 -11.26 9.59
CA ILE A 10 -8.71 -12.30 9.15
C ILE A 10 -8.17 -12.00 7.75
N ILE A 11 -9.05 -11.64 6.80
CA ILE A 11 -8.65 -11.31 5.43
C ILE A 11 -7.72 -10.09 5.43
N GLY A 12 -8.06 -9.04 6.16
CA GLY A 12 -7.22 -7.84 6.28
C GLY A 12 -5.83 -8.16 6.85
N GLY A 13 -5.74 -9.01 7.87
CA GLY A 13 -4.48 -9.49 8.41
C GLY A 13 -3.65 -10.29 7.39
N ARG A 14 -4.29 -11.12 6.57
CA ARG A 14 -3.61 -11.86 5.49
C ARG A 14 -3.09 -10.94 4.39
N GLN A 15 -3.87 -9.93 4.00
CA GLN A 15 -3.42 -8.94 3.03
C GLN A 15 -2.21 -8.14 3.54
N LEU A 16 -2.22 -7.76 4.82
CA LEU A 16 -1.08 -7.09 5.45
C LEU A 16 0.17 -7.99 5.46
N ALA A 17 0.03 -9.28 5.78
CA ALA A 17 1.13 -10.23 5.74
C ALA A 17 1.73 -10.35 4.33
N LEU A 18 0.89 -10.41 3.29
CA LEU A 18 1.36 -10.43 1.90
C LEU A 18 2.10 -9.14 1.52
N ALA A 19 1.64 -7.98 1.99
CA ALA A 19 2.33 -6.71 1.78
C ALA A 19 3.72 -6.69 2.45
N ILE A 20 3.83 -7.23 3.67
CA ILE A 20 5.12 -7.38 4.37
C ILE A 20 6.06 -8.33 3.60
N LEU A 21 5.58 -9.48 3.16
CA LEU A 21 6.39 -10.41 2.38
C LEU A 21 6.82 -9.81 1.03
N MET A 22 5.93 -9.05 0.37
CA MET A 22 6.28 -8.31 -0.85
C MET A 22 7.37 -7.27 -0.58
N HIS A 23 7.31 -6.57 0.54
CA HIS A 23 8.34 -5.63 0.99
C HIS A 23 9.69 -6.33 1.14
N GLU A 24 9.75 -7.50 1.81
CA GLU A 24 10.97 -8.29 1.95
C GLU A 24 11.50 -8.77 0.59
N CYS A 25 10.61 -9.16 -0.32
CA CYS A 25 10.98 -9.48 -1.71
C CYS A 25 11.55 -8.26 -2.44
N ALA A 26 10.99 -7.07 -2.23
CA ALA A 26 11.50 -5.83 -2.80
C ALA A 26 12.91 -5.50 -2.32
N HIS A 27 13.24 -5.79 -1.07
CA HIS A 27 14.60 -5.70 -0.54
C HIS A 27 15.53 -6.84 -0.97
N ARG A 28 14.99 -7.88 -1.64
CA ARG A 28 15.70 -9.14 -1.96
C ARG A 28 16.16 -9.89 -0.71
N ALA A 29 15.42 -9.75 0.38
CA ALA A 29 15.76 -10.28 1.70
C ALA A 29 15.06 -11.62 2.01
N LEU A 30 13.96 -11.96 1.33
CA LEU A 30 13.20 -13.18 1.62
C LEU A 30 13.92 -14.45 1.14
N PHE A 31 14.60 -14.39 -0.01
CA PHE A 31 15.35 -15.50 -0.59
C PHE A 31 16.76 -15.06 -1.01
N ARG A 32 17.72 -16.00 -1.00
CA ARG A 32 19.07 -15.75 -1.52
C ARG A 32 19.08 -15.46 -3.03
N SER A 33 18.13 -16.02 -3.77
CA SER A 33 18.00 -15.82 -5.21
C SER A 33 17.21 -14.55 -5.54
N PRO A 34 17.76 -13.58 -6.29
CA PRO A 34 17.03 -12.41 -6.76
C PRO A 34 15.83 -12.75 -7.62
N VAL A 35 15.94 -13.83 -8.41
CA VAL A 35 14.87 -14.32 -9.29
C VAL A 35 13.68 -14.83 -8.48
N LEU A 36 13.94 -15.60 -7.41
CA LEU A 36 12.88 -16.06 -6.50
C LEU A 36 12.20 -14.89 -5.79
N ASN A 37 12.96 -13.90 -5.31
CA ASN A 37 12.35 -12.70 -4.72
C ASN A 37 11.43 -11.99 -5.71
N LEU A 38 11.83 -11.88 -6.97
CA LEU A 38 10.99 -11.25 -7.99
C LEU A 38 9.71 -12.03 -8.26
N HIS A 39 9.81 -13.34 -8.51
CA HIS A 39 8.64 -14.15 -8.87
C HIS A 39 7.68 -14.34 -7.69
N VAL A 40 8.18 -14.67 -6.50
CA VAL A 40 7.35 -14.79 -5.31
C VAL A 40 6.74 -13.44 -4.94
N GLY A 41 7.53 -12.37 -4.96
CA GLY A 41 7.06 -11.01 -4.69
C GLY A 41 5.97 -10.57 -5.68
N ARG A 42 6.09 -10.90 -6.95
CA ARG A 42 5.12 -10.55 -7.99
C ARG A 42 3.83 -11.37 -7.89
N TRP A 43 3.93 -12.69 -7.92
CA TRP A 43 2.78 -13.56 -8.12
C TRP A 43 2.10 -14.01 -6.84
N LEU A 44 2.89 -14.30 -5.79
CA LEU A 44 2.33 -14.84 -4.54
C LEU A 44 2.05 -13.74 -3.50
N CYS A 45 2.77 -12.63 -3.56
CA CYS A 45 2.61 -11.55 -2.57
C CYS A 45 1.90 -10.33 -3.15
N GLY A 46 2.38 -9.78 -4.26
CA GLY A 46 1.88 -8.54 -4.86
C GLY A 46 0.56 -8.70 -5.59
N ALA A 47 0.45 -9.67 -6.49
CA ALA A 47 -0.76 -9.87 -7.29
C ALA A 47 -2.04 -10.02 -6.45
N PRO A 48 -2.08 -10.81 -5.35
CA PRO A 48 -3.26 -10.92 -4.51
C PRO A 48 -3.71 -9.63 -3.83
N ILE A 49 -2.81 -8.67 -3.68
CA ILE A 49 -3.08 -7.35 -3.09
C ILE A 49 -3.05 -6.22 -4.13
N TRP A 50 -3.09 -6.58 -5.42
CA TRP A 50 -3.12 -5.66 -6.56
C TRP A 50 -1.93 -4.70 -6.59
N SER A 51 -0.75 -5.18 -6.20
CA SER A 51 0.50 -4.43 -6.18
C SER A 51 1.55 -5.05 -7.09
N ASP A 52 2.36 -4.20 -7.70
CA ASP A 52 3.51 -4.59 -8.51
C ASP A 52 4.80 -4.44 -7.69
N VAL A 53 5.52 -5.54 -7.50
CA VAL A 53 6.73 -5.59 -6.66
C VAL A 53 7.88 -4.75 -7.23
N GLU A 54 8.03 -4.65 -8.54
CA GLU A 54 9.13 -3.89 -9.15
C GLU A 54 8.88 -2.39 -9.04
N ARG A 55 7.65 -1.96 -9.33
CA ARG A 55 7.22 -0.58 -9.14
C ARG A 55 7.32 -0.16 -7.68
N TYR A 56 6.84 -1.02 -6.78
CA TYR A 56 6.96 -0.82 -5.35
C TYR A 56 8.41 -0.69 -4.93
N ARG A 57 9.29 -1.62 -5.38
CA ARG A 57 10.73 -1.59 -5.09
C ARG A 57 11.38 -0.27 -5.51
N THR A 58 11.12 0.19 -6.73
CA THR A 58 11.70 1.44 -7.24
C THR A 58 11.32 2.63 -6.35
N HIS A 59 10.05 2.75 -6.01
CA HIS A 59 9.54 3.82 -5.15
C HIS A 59 10.10 3.69 -3.72
N HIS A 60 10.05 2.49 -3.16
CA HIS A 60 10.45 2.21 -1.77
C HIS A 60 11.96 2.39 -1.53
N LEU A 61 12.80 1.96 -2.45
CA LEU A 61 14.24 2.20 -2.34
C LEU A 61 14.60 3.69 -2.54
N SER A 62 13.83 4.42 -3.35
CA SER A 62 13.97 5.88 -3.44
C SER A 62 13.59 6.56 -2.12
N HIS A 63 12.53 6.09 -1.45
CA HIS A 63 12.17 6.51 -0.10
C HIS A 63 13.34 6.29 0.88
N HIS A 64 13.91 5.08 0.93
CA HIS A 64 15.06 4.80 1.80
C HIS A 64 16.27 5.70 1.51
N ALA A 65 16.55 5.98 0.23
CA ALA A 65 17.70 6.78 -0.18
C ALA A 65 17.54 8.28 0.15
N HIS A 66 16.30 8.78 0.26
CA HIS A 66 16.02 10.20 0.39
C HIS A 66 15.21 10.55 1.65
N ALA A 67 15.01 9.59 2.56
CA ALA A 67 14.24 9.78 3.79
C ALA A 67 14.67 11.04 4.54
N GLY A 68 13.72 11.90 4.87
CA GLY A 68 13.95 13.16 5.57
C GLY A 68 14.56 14.28 4.73
N SER A 69 14.69 14.13 3.43
CA SER A 69 15.15 15.17 2.49
C SER A 69 14.01 15.72 1.65
N ASP A 70 14.24 16.84 0.96
CA ASP A 70 13.27 17.43 0.01
C ASP A 70 12.99 16.55 -1.21
N LYS A 71 13.81 15.51 -1.44
CA LYS A 71 13.67 14.54 -2.52
C LYS A 71 12.89 13.29 -2.11
N GLU A 72 12.40 13.25 -0.87
CA GLU A 72 11.58 12.16 -0.32
C GLU A 72 10.30 11.99 -1.15
N PRO A 73 10.08 10.85 -1.83
CA PRO A 73 8.89 10.66 -2.65
C PRO A 73 7.58 10.65 -1.84
N ASP A 74 7.67 10.32 -0.55
CA ASP A 74 6.52 10.26 0.37
C ASP A 74 6.38 11.52 1.24
N ILE A 75 7.14 12.59 0.98
CA ILE A 75 7.10 13.82 1.78
C ILE A 75 5.68 14.38 1.90
N SER A 76 4.84 14.22 0.89
CA SER A 76 3.45 14.66 0.90
C SER A 76 2.60 13.93 1.93
N LEU A 77 2.97 12.73 2.35
CA LEU A 77 2.27 11.96 3.40
C LEU A 77 2.58 12.53 4.78
N ALA A 78 3.77 13.10 4.96
CA ALA A 78 4.18 13.77 6.19
C ALA A 78 3.85 15.27 6.19
N ALA A 79 3.59 15.85 5.02
CA ALA A 79 3.22 17.27 4.89
C ALA A 79 1.90 17.55 5.64
N GLY A 80 1.95 18.38 6.63
CA GLY A 80 0.79 18.70 7.50
C GLY A 80 0.87 18.08 8.89
N PHE A 81 1.94 17.34 9.20
CA PHE A 81 2.24 16.99 10.59
C PHE A 81 3.14 18.08 11.24
N PRO A 82 2.93 18.36 12.54
CA PRO A 82 1.92 17.77 13.45
C PRO A 82 0.49 18.25 13.14
N VAL A 83 -0.47 17.32 13.16
CA VAL A 83 -1.89 17.65 12.93
C VAL A 83 -2.57 18.11 14.22
N SER A 84 -3.59 18.99 14.11
CA SER A 84 -4.40 19.41 15.25
C SER A 84 -5.17 18.24 15.86
N ARG A 85 -5.51 18.35 17.16
CA ARG A 85 -6.36 17.36 17.86
C ARG A 85 -7.71 17.15 17.14
N ALA A 86 -8.32 18.21 16.63
CA ALA A 86 -9.57 18.14 15.87
C ALA A 86 -9.41 17.36 14.57
N SER A 87 -8.30 17.54 13.85
CA SER A 87 -7.98 16.76 12.64
C SER A 87 -7.80 15.27 12.97
N MET A 88 -7.11 14.96 14.05
CA MET A 88 -6.91 13.57 14.49
C MET A 88 -8.24 12.93 14.92
N ALA A 89 -9.05 13.61 15.71
CA ALA A 89 -10.36 13.14 16.16
C ALA A 89 -11.30 12.81 14.98
N ARG A 90 -11.17 13.51 13.85
CA ARG A 90 -11.90 13.21 12.62
C ARG A 90 -11.28 12.05 11.84
N LYS A 91 -9.95 11.99 11.75
CA LYS A 91 -9.25 10.95 10.97
C LYS A 91 -9.42 9.55 11.57
N VAL A 92 -9.35 9.43 12.90
CA VAL A 92 -9.47 8.14 13.57
C VAL A 92 -10.79 7.44 13.28
N PRO A 93 -11.97 8.05 13.49
CA PRO A 93 -13.25 7.41 13.12
C PRO A 93 -13.37 7.10 11.63
N CYS A 94 -12.91 7.99 10.75
CA CYS A 94 -12.94 7.75 9.30
C CYS A 94 -12.13 6.52 8.89
N ASN A 95 -11.01 6.28 9.56
CA ASN A 95 -10.19 5.08 9.31
C ASN A 95 -10.83 3.83 9.89
N LEU A 96 -11.31 3.87 11.13
CA LEU A 96 -11.96 2.74 11.80
C LEU A 96 -13.24 2.31 11.10
N LEU A 97 -14.03 3.25 10.56
CA LEU A 97 -15.25 2.98 9.81
C LEU A 97 -14.99 2.62 8.34
N GLY A 98 -13.73 2.53 7.91
CA GLY A 98 -13.36 2.15 6.54
C GLY A 98 -13.61 3.24 5.49
N VAL A 99 -14.09 4.43 5.86
CA VAL A 99 -14.38 5.54 4.92
C VAL A 99 -13.17 5.91 4.08
N THR A 100 -11.99 5.95 4.70
CA THR A 100 -10.72 6.24 4.00
C THR A 100 -10.38 5.13 2.99
N GLY A 101 -10.60 3.86 3.35
CA GLY A 101 -10.39 2.71 2.47
C GLY A 101 -11.30 2.74 1.26
N VAL A 102 -12.60 2.94 1.46
CA VAL A 102 -13.59 3.06 0.37
C VAL A 102 -13.20 4.19 -0.59
N ARG A 103 -12.87 5.36 -0.07
CA ARG A 103 -12.42 6.51 -0.89
C ARG A 103 -11.21 6.18 -1.75
N ARG A 104 -10.24 5.45 -1.21
CA ARG A 104 -9.03 5.03 -1.95
C ARG A 104 -9.38 4.04 -3.06
N VAL A 105 -10.21 3.03 -2.78
CA VAL A 105 -10.64 2.05 -3.76
C VAL A 105 -11.40 2.73 -4.90
N VAL A 106 -12.38 3.58 -4.58
CA VAL A 106 -13.12 4.35 -5.60
C VAL A 106 -12.17 5.21 -6.44
N GLY A 107 -11.23 5.91 -5.80
CA GLY A 107 -10.23 6.72 -6.51
C GLY A 107 -9.35 5.92 -7.46
N LEU A 108 -8.95 4.70 -7.08
CA LEU A 108 -8.18 3.79 -7.94
C LEU A 108 -9.00 3.31 -9.14
N LEU A 109 -10.25 2.92 -8.92
CA LEU A 109 -11.16 2.48 -9.98
C LEU A 109 -11.41 3.60 -11.00
N LEU A 110 -11.71 4.81 -10.53
CA LEU A 110 -11.92 5.97 -11.41
C LEU A 110 -10.65 6.30 -12.23
N ARG A 111 -9.47 6.28 -11.62
CA ARG A 111 -8.20 6.49 -12.34
C ARG A 111 -7.95 5.39 -13.37
N GLY A 112 -8.22 4.13 -13.03
CA GLY A 112 -8.09 3.01 -13.96
C GLY A 112 -8.99 3.17 -15.18
N VAL A 113 -10.26 3.52 -14.99
CA VAL A 113 -11.23 3.78 -16.07
C VAL A 113 -10.78 4.97 -16.94
N LEU A 114 -10.40 6.09 -16.31
CA LEU A 114 -9.92 7.27 -17.04
C LEU A 114 -8.68 6.96 -17.89
N THR A 115 -7.70 6.22 -17.34
CA THR A 115 -6.49 5.83 -18.06
C THR A 115 -6.81 4.89 -19.23
N ALA A 116 -7.78 4.00 -19.07
CA ALA A 116 -8.22 3.10 -20.15
C ALA A 116 -8.95 3.87 -21.28
N LEU A 117 -9.71 4.91 -20.95
CA LEU A 117 -10.39 5.76 -21.94
C LEU A 117 -9.42 6.67 -22.72
N VAL A 118 -8.39 7.19 -22.07
CA VAL A 118 -7.39 8.07 -22.72
C VAL A 118 -6.43 7.29 -23.63
N ARG A 119 -6.27 5.99 -23.42
CA ARG A 119 -5.40 5.14 -24.26
C ARG A 119 -6.10 4.55 -25.49
N ARG A 120 -7.39 4.83 -25.70
CA ARG A 120 -8.14 4.51 -26.89
C ARG A 120 -8.18 5.68 -27.86
#